data_647439baae8a4833211461b7a7d66d43
#
_entry.id   647439baae8a4833211461b7a7d66d43
#
_cell.length_a   1.000
_cell.length_b   1.000
_cell.length_c   1.000
_cell.angle_alpha   90.00
_cell.angle_beta   90.00
_cell.angle_gamma   90.00
#
_symmetry.space_group_name_H-M   'P 1'
#
loop_
_entity.id
_entity.type
_entity.pdbx_description
1 polymer ?
#
loop_
_entity_poly.entity_id
_entity_poly.type
_entity_poly.pdbx_seq_one_letter_code
_entity_poly.pdbx_strand_id
1 'polypeptide(L)'
;MDILHELMINQPIINIGTLGSVSEGKSTLVKKLSGITTQCHSREKIRNITIKQGYGNMKIFETSDGILTTNEENNKLVNHISWVDCPGHMDRIQTALGSISLMDGVILIIAVKDKLETKPQLIQHLLGIKLAGIKKLIVCLNKIDLVSKDVLLEYKKDVDELFNKYGIKPNYIIPTSFNKGIGLNWVLNAIQELFNPTSWLEKTKDVPILKISRSFDINKPGIDWSDVKGGVIGGTIVSGQFKVGDMIELKPGRINKKTGVATSIKTIIKSIQTGSTNLNIGYAGGLVAIGTDIDPFETKDDRLVGNVCSIVDSLPETISEISFNIEWIDKPEKLENLSLLIGTRMCKAELVNDKFKLEKPMCVLKSEQIIVCQDINGVIKVIGVKQ
;
A
#
# COMPACT_ATOMS: atom_id res chain seq x y z
N MET A 1 20.26 6.26 -24.22
CA MET A 1 19.61 5.31 -23.29
C MET A 1 18.26 5.92 -22.95
N ASP A 2 17.18 5.14 -23.01
CA ASP A 2 15.84 5.64 -22.71
C ASP A 2 15.79 6.05 -21.21
N ILE A 3 15.34 7.26 -20.92
CA ILE A 3 15.24 7.81 -19.55
C ILE A 3 14.50 6.82 -18.64
N LEU A 4 13.46 6.18 -19.16
CA LEU A 4 12.69 5.19 -18.44
C LEU A 4 13.54 3.97 -18.02
N HIS A 5 14.42 3.49 -18.92
CA HIS A 5 15.28 2.35 -18.63
C HIS A 5 16.30 2.68 -17.53
N GLU A 6 16.93 3.86 -17.57
CA GLU A 6 17.87 4.31 -16.55
C GLU A 6 17.21 4.42 -15.17
N LEU A 7 15.99 4.91 -15.12
CA LEU A 7 15.22 5.01 -13.88
C LEU A 7 14.84 3.63 -13.34
N MET A 8 14.38 2.71 -14.18
CA MET A 8 14.05 1.35 -13.76
C MET A 8 15.24 0.57 -13.21
N ILE A 9 16.47 0.90 -13.61
CA ILE A 9 17.66 0.27 -13.01
C ILE A 9 17.75 0.58 -11.52
N ASN A 10 17.47 1.82 -11.12
CA ASN A 10 17.74 2.34 -9.79
C ASN A 10 16.53 2.34 -8.86
N GLN A 11 15.29 2.51 -9.40
CA GLN A 11 14.09 2.70 -8.62
C GLN A 11 12.92 1.89 -9.19
N PRO A 12 12.10 1.22 -8.32
CA PRO A 12 10.81 0.70 -8.76
C PRO A 12 9.88 1.85 -9.15
N ILE A 13 9.12 1.64 -10.20
CA ILE A 13 8.21 2.64 -10.76
C ILE A 13 6.73 2.31 -10.55
N ILE A 14 6.45 1.13 -10.02
CA ILE A 14 5.10 0.58 -9.82
C ILE A 14 5.03 -0.05 -8.44
N ASN A 15 3.93 0.19 -7.71
CA ASN A 15 3.61 -0.47 -6.46
C ASN A 15 2.50 -1.50 -6.64
N ILE A 16 2.78 -2.76 -6.31
CA ILE A 16 1.79 -3.84 -6.33
C ILE A 16 1.55 -4.33 -4.91
N GLY A 17 0.30 -4.28 -4.48
CA GLY A 17 -0.11 -4.80 -3.18
C GLY A 17 -0.51 -6.26 -3.22
N THR A 18 -0.24 -7.01 -2.15
CA THR A 18 -0.82 -8.33 -1.94
C THR A 18 -1.92 -8.25 -0.90
N LEU A 19 -3.12 -8.73 -1.23
CA LEU A 19 -4.26 -8.82 -0.32
C LEU A 19 -4.77 -10.27 -0.22
N GLY A 20 -5.51 -10.55 0.83
CA GLY A 20 -6.08 -11.88 1.12
C GLY A 20 -5.99 -12.20 2.61
N SER A 21 -6.73 -13.20 3.05
CA SER A 21 -6.78 -13.63 4.45
C SER A 21 -5.44 -14.21 4.94
N VAL A 22 -5.38 -14.56 6.21
CA VAL A 22 -4.19 -15.21 6.81
C VAL A 22 -3.93 -16.55 6.11
N SER A 23 -2.66 -16.89 5.91
CA SER A 23 -2.21 -18.15 5.31
C SER A 23 -2.65 -18.40 3.86
N GLU A 24 -3.16 -17.41 3.14
CA GLU A 24 -3.51 -17.54 1.71
C GLU A 24 -2.28 -17.66 0.80
N GLY A 25 -1.12 -17.18 1.24
CA GLY A 25 0.16 -17.28 0.51
C GLY A 25 0.74 -15.96 0.01
N LYS A 26 0.30 -14.80 0.55
CA LYS A 26 0.77 -13.45 0.18
C LYS A 26 2.31 -13.33 0.23
N SER A 27 2.87 -13.48 1.41
CA SER A 27 4.34 -13.38 1.61
C SER A 27 5.10 -14.49 0.89
N THR A 28 4.46 -15.64 0.61
CA THR A 28 5.04 -16.71 -0.19
C THR A 28 5.19 -16.29 -1.65
N LEU A 29 4.17 -15.65 -2.24
CA LEU A 29 4.24 -15.09 -3.59
C LEU A 29 5.37 -14.09 -3.71
N VAL A 30 5.40 -13.08 -2.80
CA VAL A 30 6.44 -12.05 -2.80
C VAL A 30 7.82 -12.70 -2.72
N LYS A 31 8.03 -13.62 -1.77
CA LYS A 31 9.31 -14.32 -1.62
C LYS A 31 9.70 -15.12 -2.87
N LYS A 32 8.75 -15.83 -3.50
CA LYS A 32 9.03 -16.64 -4.70
C LYS A 32 9.41 -15.80 -5.91
N LEU A 33 8.81 -14.63 -6.09
CA LEU A 33 9.07 -13.75 -7.22
C LEU A 33 10.25 -12.80 -7.00
N SER A 34 10.39 -12.24 -5.79
CA SER A 34 11.44 -11.24 -5.49
C SER A 34 12.67 -11.79 -4.78
N GLY A 35 12.61 -13.02 -4.26
CA GLY A 35 13.65 -13.55 -3.37
C GLY A 35 13.66 -12.93 -1.97
N ILE A 36 12.85 -11.88 -1.71
CA ILE A 36 12.86 -11.11 -0.48
C ILE A 36 11.87 -11.68 0.53
N THR A 37 12.30 -11.82 1.78
CA THR A 37 11.41 -12.19 2.89
C THR A 37 10.89 -10.91 3.55
N THR A 38 9.60 -10.64 3.40
CA THR A 38 8.93 -9.42 3.91
C THR A 38 8.65 -9.46 5.40
N GLN A 39 8.68 -10.62 6.03
CA GLN A 39 8.50 -10.83 7.47
C GLN A 39 9.82 -10.55 8.20
N CYS A 40 10.02 -9.30 8.66
CA CYS A 40 11.26 -8.85 9.27
C CYS A 40 11.27 -8.96 10.79
N HIS A 41 10.11 -8.87 11.47
CA HIS A 41 10.03 -8.93 12.92
C HIS A 41 10.13 -10.35 13.48
N SER A 42 10.81 -10.50 14.64
CA SER A 42 10.93 -11.81 15.30
C SER A 42 9.57 -12.48 15.59
N ARG A 43 8.58 -11.70 16.00
CA ARG A 43 7.21 -12.19 16.26
C ARG A 43 6.51 -12.64 14.98
N GLU A 44 6.78 -12.03 13.83
CA GLU A 44 6.25 -12.42 12.53
C GLU A 44 6.81 -13.77 12.09
N LYS A 45 8.13 -13.95 12.28
CA LYS A 45 8.81 -15.22 11.95
C LYS A 45 8.34 -16.39 12.81
N ILE A 46 8.15 -16.16 14.13
CA ILE A 46 7.69 -17.20 15.07
C ILE A 46 6.24 -17.62 14.76
N ARG A 47 5.36 -16.66 14.46
CA ARG A 47 3.93 -16.92 14.21
C ARG A 47 3.59 -17.16 12.74
N ASN A 48 4.56 -16.99 11.85
CA ASN A 48 4.39 -17.04 10.39
C ASN A 48 3.23 -16.17 9.88
N ILE A 49 3.12 -14.95 10.42
CA ILE A 49 2.11 -13.94 10.05
C ILE A 49 2.79 -12.59 9.81
N THR A 50 2.22 -11.80 8.89
CA THR A 50 2.62 -10.42 8.65
C THR A 50 1.87 -9.50 9.61
N ILE A 51 2.57 -8.76 10.47
CA ILE A 51 2.00 -7.84 11.47
C ILE A 51 2.02 -6.41 10.96
N LYS A 52 3.15 -5.98 10.39
CA LYS A 52 3.31 -4.69 9.72
C LYS A 52 3.40 -4.92 8.21
N GLN A 53 3.17 -3.85 7.44
CA GLN A 53 3.40 -3.91 5.99
C GLN A 53 4.85 -4.33 5.71
N GLY A 54 4.99 -5.38 4.91
CA GLY A 54 6.29 -5.79 4.38
C GLY A 54 6.54 -5.14 3.03
N TYR A 55 7.80 -4.89 2.72
CA TYR A 55 8.19 -4.25 1.48
C TYR A 55 9.31 -5.02 0.79
N GLY A 56 9.32 -4.99 -0.52
CA GLY A 56 10.37 -5.60 -1.32
C GLY A 56 10.33 -5.09 -2.76
N ASN A 57 11.48 -5.05 -3.42
CA ASN A 57 11.59 -4.66 -4.81
C ASN A 57 11.85 -5.90 -5.67
N MET A 58 11.38 -5.86 -6.91
CA MET A 58 11.56 -6.93 -7.87
C MET A 58 11.75 -6.36 -9.28
N LYS A 59 12.79 -6.80 -9.96
CA LYS A 59 13.00 -6.52 -11.38
C LYS A 59 12.44 -7.66 -12.22
N ILE A 60 11.86 -7.31 -13.37
CA ILE A 60 11.39 -8.25 -14.38
C ILE A 60 12.25 -8.07 -15.62
N PHE A 61 12.77 -9.17 -16.12
CA PHE A 61 13.60 -9.22 -17.30
C PHE A 61 12.94 -10.05 -18.39
N GLU A 62 13.31 -9.80 -19.63
CA GLU A 62 12.91 -10.55 -20.81
C GLU A 62 14.11 -11.23 -21.40
N THR A 63 14.01 -12.55 -21.62
CA THR A 63 15.04 -13.35 -22.31
C THR A 63 15.06 -13.04 -23.79
N SER A 64 16.09 -13.53 -24.52
CA SER A 64 16.17 -13.46 -25.99
C SER A 64 14.97 -14.11 -26.69
N ASP A 65 14.32 -15.09 -26.05
CA ASP A 65 13.18 -15.82 -26.59
C ASP A 65 11.83 -15.17 -26.19
N GLY A 66 11.85 -13.98 -25.55
CA GLY A 66 10.65 -13.25 -25.14
C GLY A 66 9.99 -13.82 -23.86
N ILE A 67 10.70 -14.66 -23.09
CA ILE A 67 10.17 -15.21 -21.83
C ILE A 67 10.49 -14.26 -20.69
N LEU A 68 9.49 -13.98 -19.84
CA LEU A 68 9.68 -13.16 -18.66
C LEU A 68 10.31 -13.95 -17.51
N THR A 69 11.26 -13.33 -16.83
CA THR A 69 12.02 -13.93 -15.73
C THR A 69 12.37 -12.88 -14.67
N THR A 70 12.73 -13.31 -13.48
CA THR A 70 13.33 -12.47 -12.43
C THR A 70 14.85 -12.63 -12.37
N ASN A 71 15.45 -13.43 -13.26
CA ASN A 71 16.89 -13.58 -13.38
C ASN A 71 17.45 -12.45 -14.27
N GLU A 72 18.43 -11.70 -13.75
CA GLU A 72 19.08 -10.58 -14.45
C GLU A 72 20.07 -11.04 -15.52
N GLU A 73 20.65 -12.23 -15.37
CA GLU A 73 21.78 -12.69 -16.15
C GLU A 73 21.47 -12.77 -17.66
N ASN A 74 22.15 -11.91 -18.45
CA ASN A 74 21.99 -11.79 -19.90
C ASN A 74 20.58 -11.45 -20.41
N ASN A 75 19.71 -10.91 -19.54
CA ASN A 75 18.33 -10.57 -19.90
C ASN A 75 18.08 -9.07 -19.88
N LYS A 76 17.13 -8.61 -20.71
CA LYS A 76 16.76 -7.20 -20.82
C LYS A 76 15.80 -6.81 -19.68
N LEU A 77 16.13 -5.77 -18.91
CA LEU A 77 15.22 -5.19 -17.92
C LEU A 77 13.98 -4.58 -18.61
N VAL A 78 12.79 -5.06 -18.24
CA VAL A 78 11.51 -4.59 -18.81
C VAL A 78 10.59 -3.97 -17.77
N ASN A 79 10.80 -4.23 -16.47
CA ASN A 79 10.02 -3.61 -15.40
C ASN A 79 10.78 -3.64 -14.07
N HIS A 80 10.46 -2.68 -13.18
CA HIS A 80 10.92 -2.69 -11.79
C HIS A 80 9.74 -2.33 -10.89
N ILE A 81 9.30 -3.26 -10.07
CA ILE A 81 8.15 -3.11 -9.20
C ILE A 81 8.54 -3.14 -7.73
N SER A 82 7.72 -2.51 -6.92
CA SER A 82 7.77 -2.58 -5.46
C SER A 82 6.56 -3.36 -4.94
N TRP A 83 6.80 -4.26 -4.00
CA TRP A 83 5.77 -5.03 -3.33
C TRP A 83 5.35 -4.35 -2.03
N VAL A 84 4.03 -4.30 -1.81
CA VAL A 84 3.41 -3.95 -0.53
C VAL A 84 2.72 -5.21 0.00
N ASP A 85 3.41 -5.95 0.86
CA ASP A 85 2.88 -7.19 1.47
C ASP A 85 2.01 -6.86 2.68
N CYS A 86 0.69 -6.96 2.52
CA CYS A 86 -0.28 -6.54 3.52
C CYS A 86 -0.55 -7.63 4.57
N PRO A 87 -0.78 -7.24 5.83
CA PRO A 87 -1.26 -8.17 6.85
C PRO A 87 -2.64 -8.71 6.46
N GLY A 88 -2.87 -10.02 6.72
CA GLY A 88 -4.15 -10.69 6.41
C GLY A 88 -5.04 -10.92 7.63
N HIS A 89 -4.64 -10.44 8.81
CA HIS A 89 -5.39 -10.65 10.05
C HIS A 89 -6.49 -9.59 10.23
N MET A 90 -7.66 -9.97 10.79
CA MET A 90 -8.78 -9.04 11.01
C MET A 90 -8.37 -7.80 11.83
N ASP A 91 -7.61 -8.00 12.90
CA ASP A 91 -7.15 -6.90 13.75
C ASP A 91 -6.25 -5.89 13.02
N ARG A 92 -5.81 -6.23 11.80
CA ARG A 92 -4.93 -5.41 10.96
C ARG A 92 -5.58 -4.95 9.66
N ILE A 93 -6.89 -5.16 9.52
CA ILE A 93 -7.62 -4.76 8.31
C ILE A 93 -7.46 -3.27 8.01
N GLN A 94 -7.39 -2.42 9.03
CA GLN A 94 -7.12 -0.98 8.90
C GLN A 94 -5.80 -0.71 8.19
N THR A 95 -4.74 -1.45 8.57
CA THR A 95 -3.42 -1.34 7.95
C THR A 95 -3.46 -1.78 6.50
N ALA A 96 -4.15 -2.89 6.20
CA ALA A 96 -4.32 -3.39 4.84
C ALA A 96 -5.09 -2.38 3.96
N LEU A 97 -6.22 -1.86 4.44
CA LEU A 97 -7.02 -0.86 3.72
C LEU A 97 -6.25 0.45 3.49
N GLY A 98 -5.52 0.95 4.52
CA GLY A 98 -4.68 2.15 4.39
C GLY A 98 -3.55 1.97 3.37
N SER A 99 -3.05 0.73 3.20
CA SER A 99 -2.01 0.43 2.22
C SER A 99 -2.50 0.55 0.78
N ILE A 100 -3.81 0.33 0.54
CA ILE A 100 -4.37 0.33 -0.83
C ILE A 100 -4.14 1.69 -1.51
N SER A 101 -4.15 2.79 -0.74
CA SER A 101 -3.89 4.14 -1.27
C SER A 101 -2.46 4.35 -1.81
N LEU A 102 -1.56 3.39 -1.57
CA LEU A 102 -0.17 3.42 -2.03
C LEU A 102 0.05 2.57 -3.28
N MET A 103 -0.96 1.81 -3.73
CA MET A 103 -0.82 0.77 -4.74
C MET A 103 -1.32 1.22 -6.10
N ASP A 104 -0.59 0.87 -7.14
CA ASP A 104 -1.03 1.01 -8.55
C ASP A 104 -1.96 -0.14 -8.97
N GLY A 105 -1.92 -1.24 -8.25
CA GLY A 105 -2.80 -2.38 -8.41
C GLY A 105 -2.58 -3.46 -7.36
N VAL A 106 -3.39 -4.49 -7.40
CA VAL A 106 -3.48 -5.50 -6.35
C VAL A 106 -3.43 -6.91 -6.93
N ILE A 107 -2.71 -7.78 -6.25
CA ILE A 107 -2.83 -9.23 -6.39
C ILE A 107 -3.60 -9.76 -5.17
N LEU A 108 -4.83 -10.19 -5.40
CA LEU A 108 -5.67 -10.80 -4.38
C LEU A 108 -5.46 -12.32 -4.40
N ILE A 109 -5.07 -12.88 -3.26
CA ILE A 109 -4.74 -14.30 -3.14
C ILE A 109 -5.83 -14.99 -2.32
N ILE A 110 -6.39 -16.06 -2.88
CA ILE A 110 -7.47 -16.84 -2.29
C ILE A 110 -7.07 -18.31 -2.34
N ALA A 111 -6.88 -18.97 -1.18
CA ALA A 111 -6.58 -20.39 -1.13
C ALA A 111 -7.86 -21.21 -1.37
N VAL A 112 -7.82 -22.13 -2.32
CA VAL A 112 -9.00 -22.91 -2.75
C VAL A 112 -9.40 -24.05 -1.81
N LYS A 113 -8.61 -24.30 -0.76
CA LYS A 113 -8.91 -25.39 0.20
C LYS A 113 -10.03 -25.04 1.19
N ASP A 114 -10.29 -23.75 1.43
CA ASP A 114 -11.24 -23.28 2.43
C ASP A 114 -12.44 -22.61 1.75
N LYS A 115 -13.65 -22.86 2.22
CA LYS A 115 -14.87 -22.26 1.66
C LYS A 115 -14.85 -20.73 1.75
N LEU A 116 -15.42 -20.04 0.74
CA LEU A 116 -15.45 -18.57 0.69
C LEU A 116 -16.21 -17.95 1.87
N GLU A 117 -17.27 -18.58 2.33
CA GLU A 117 -18.09 -18.14 3.46
C GLU A 117 -17.29 -18.06 4.77
N THR A 118 -16.22 -18.83 4.90
CA THR A 118 -15.32 -18.81 6.07
C THR A 118 -14.29 -17.70 6.02
N LYS A 119 -14.34 -16.81 5.02
CA LYS A 119 -13.34 -15.77 4.77
C LYS A 119 -13.92 -14.34 4.86
N PRO A 120 -14.38 -13.88 6.04
CA PRO A 120 -15.00 -12.56 6.17
C PRO A 120 -14.04 -11.42 5.78
N GLN A 121 -12.72 -11.61 5.95
CA GLN A 121 -11.70 -10.63 5.53
C GLN A 121 -11.70 -10.43 4.01
N LEU A 122 -12.01 -11.47 3.23
CA LEU A 122 -12.03 -11.38 1.77
C LEU A 122 -13.02 -10.30 1.31
N ILE A 123 -14.21 -10.26 1.91
CA ILE A 123 -15.23 -9.25 1.59
C ILE A 123 -14.70 -7.84 1.89
N GLN A 124 -14.04 -7.64 3.02
CA GLN A 124 -13.48 -6.34 3.39
C GLN A 124 -12.36 -5.92 2.41
N HIS A 125 -11.53 -6.86 1.98
CA HIS A 125 -10.51 -6.59 0.95
C HIS A 125 -11.15 -6.24 -0.40
N LEU A 126 -12.20 -6.95 -0.82
CA LEU A 126 -12.93 -6.66 -2.06
C LEU A 126 -13.55 -5.26 -2.03
N LEU A 127 -14.21 -4.92 -0.93
CA LEU A 127 -14.76 -3.58 -0.73
C LEU A 127 -13.68 -2.52 -0.74
N GLY A 128 -12.57 -2.75 -0.04
CA GLY A 128 -11.41 -1.85 -0.06
C GLY A 128 -10.86 -1.60 -1.46
N ILE A 129 -10.68 -2.67 -2.25
CA ILE A 129 -10.23 -2.60 -3.65
C ILE A 129 -11.19 -1.76 -4.50
N LYS A 130 -12.51 -2.07 -4.40
CA LYS A 130 -13.55 -1.36 -5.15
C LYS A 130 -13.57 0.13 -4.81
N LEU A 131 -13.61 0.45 -3.52
CA LEU A 131 -13.79 1.82 -3.04
C LEU A 131 -12.54 2.69 -3.20
N ALA A 132 -11.36 2.08 -3.16
CA ALA A 132 -10.12 2.77 -3.51
C ALA A 132 -9.96 3.00 -5.02
N GLY A 133 -10.91 2.51 -5.84
CA GLY A 133 -10.88 2.69 -7.29
C GLY A 133 -9.76 1.91 -7.98
N ILE A 134 -9.28 0.82 -7.39
CA ILE A 134 -8.23 -0.02 -7.99
C ILE A 134 -8.78 -0.74 -9.22
N LYS A 135 -8.24 -0.40 -10.38
CA LYS A 135 -8.66 -0.97 -11.68
C LYS A 135 -7.80 -2.15 -12.13
N LYS A 136 -6.59 -2.28 -11.59
CA LYS A 136 -5.64 -3.35 -11.94
C LYS A 136 -5.66 -4.42 -10.86
N LEU A 137 -6.41 -5.50 -11.11
CA LEU A 137 -6.64 -6.59 -10.17
C LEU A 137 -6.32 -7.95 -10.78
N ILE A 138 -5.34 -8.63 -10.21
CA ILE A 138 -5.03 -10.03 -10.48
C ILE A 138 -5.54 -10.87 -9.31
N VAL A 139 -6.27 -11.94 -9.57
CA VAL A 139 -6.70 -12.90 -8.56
C VAL A 139 -5.91 -14.19 -8.72
N CYS A 140 -5.28 -14.64 -7.65
CA CYS A 140 -4.60 -15.93 -7.62
C CYS A 140 -5.41 -16.94 -6.81
N LEU A 141 -5.95 -17.95 -7.45
CA LEU A 141 -6.55 -19.10 -6.78
C LEU A 141 -5.42 -20.03 -6.36
N ASN A 142 -4.95 -19.88 -5.12
CA ASN A 142 -3.73 -20.55 -4.63
C ASN A 142 -4.02 -21.88 -3.96
N LYS A 143 -2.98 -22.70 -3.84
CA LYS A 143 -3.00 -24.04 -3.24
C LYS A 143 -3.83 -25.06 -4.03
N ILE A 144 -3.84 -24.92 -5.37
CA ILE A 144 -4.56 -25.86 -6.24
C ILE A 144 -4.03 -27.31 -6.15
N ASP A 145 -2.81 -27.48 -5.66
CA ASP A 145 -2.20 -28.81 -5.40
C ASP A 145 -2.89 -29.59 -4.28
N LEU A 146 -3.80 -28.97 -3.51
CA LEU A 146 -4.53 -29.59 -2.40
C LEU A 146 -5.96 -30.02 -2.78
N VAL A 147 -6.41 -29.77 -4.01
CA VAL A 147 -7.78 -30.05 -4.44
C VAL A 147 -7.80 -30.72 -5.83
N SER A 148 -8.90 -31.41 -6.15
CA SER A 148 -9.11 -31.94 -7.50
C SER A 148 -9.49 -30.83 -8.50
N LYS A 149 -9.38 -31.15 -9.80
CA LYS A 149 -9.75 -30.22 -10.87
C LYS A 149 -11.24 -29.81 -10.78
N ASP A 150 -12.12 -30.73 -10.44
CA ASP A 150 -13.56 -30.45 -10.36
C ASP A 150 -13.87 -29.50 -9.22
N VAL A 151 -13.27 -29.69 -8.05
CA VAL A 151 -13.36 -28.78 -6.91
C VAL A 151 -12.83 -27.38 -7.26
N LEU A 152 -11.72 -27.29 -7.99
CA LEU A 152 -11.19 -26.00 -8.44
C LEU A 152 -12.15 -25.28 -9.38
N LEU A 153 -12.79 -26.01 -10.31
CA LEU A 153 -13.75 -25.42 -11.25
C LEU A 153 -15.03 -24.92 -10.56
N GLU A 154 -15.53 -25.68 -9.57
CA GLU A 154 -16.64 -25.24 -8.73
C GLU A 154 -16.29 -24.01 -7.92
N TYR A 155 -15.14 -24.04 -7.24
CA TYR A 155 -14.65 -22.90 -6.47
C TYR A 155 -14.47 -21.64 -7.30
N LYS A 156 -14.03 -21.79 -8.56
CA LYS A 156 -13.94 -20.64 -9.48
C LYS A 156 -15.31 -20.04 -9.77
N LYS A 157 -16.36 -20.84 -9.91
CA LYS A 157 -17.73 -20.32 -10.08
C LYS A 157 -18.19 -19.50 -8.88
N ASP A 158 -17.96 -20.02 -7.66
CA ASP A 158 -18.27 -19.31 -6.42
C ASP A 158 -17.53 -17.97 -6.33
N VAL A 159 -16.25 -17.95 -6.74
CA VAL A 159 -15.45 -16.73 -6.81
C VAL A 159 -16.05 -15.75 -7.83
N ASP A 160 -16.39 -16.21 -9.04
CA ASP A 160 -17.01 -15.38 -10.08
C ASP A 160 -18.34 -14.77 -9.59
N GLU A 161 -19.20 -15.55 -8.92
CA GLU A 161 -20.45 -15.09 -8.32
C GLU A 161 -20.21 -14.03 -7.24
N LEU A 162 -19.23 -14.25 -6.36
CA LEU A 162 -18.84 -13.31 -5.33
C LEU A 162 -18.39 -11.98 -5.95
N PHE A 163 -17.53 -12.01 -6.96
CA PHE A 163 -17.05 -10.82 -7.65
C PHE A 163 -18.17 -10.08 -8.36
N ASN A 164 -19.09 -10.80 -9.02
CA ASN A 164 -20.27 -10.22 -9.66
C ASN A 164 -21.18 -9.54 -8.64
N LYS A 165 -21.43 -10.17 -7.48
CA LYS A 165 -22.23 -9.60 -6.38
C LYS A 165 -21.71 -8.23 -5.93
N TYR A 166 -20.39 -8.05 -5.87
CA TYR A 166 -19.78 -6.77 -5.48
C TYR A 166 -19.46 -5.84 -6.66
N GLY A 167 -19.80 -6.24 -7.89
CA GLY A 167 -19.53 -5.45 -9.10
C GLY A 167 -18.04 -5.22 -9.35
N ILE A 168 -17.21 -6.20 -9.02
CA ILE A 168 -15.76 -6.17 -9.23
C ILE A 168 -15.42 -7.07 -10.42
N LYS A 169 -14.61 -6.56 -11.34
CA LYS A 169 -14.15 -7.32 -12.50
C LYS A 169 -12.63 -7.45 -12.45
N PRO A 170 -12.09 -8.62 -12.07
CA PRO A 170 -10.66 -8.84 -12.11
C PRO A 170 -10.16 -8.87 -13.56
N ASN A 171 -8.91 -8.42 -13.78
CA ASN A 171 -8.29 -8.51 -15.09
C ASN A 171 -7.87 -9.95 -15.39
N TYR A 172 -7.39 -10.67 -14.36
CA TYR A 172 -6.97 -12.06 -14.46
C TYR A 172 -7.41 -12.86 -13.25
N ILE A 173 -7.78 -14.13 -13.47
CA ILE A 173 -7.95 -15.15 -12.43
C ILE A 173 -7.02 -16.31 -12.78
N ILE A 174 -5.98 -16.50 -11.98
CA ILE A 174 -4.88 -17.42 -12.26
C ILE A 174 -4.86 -18.54 -11.20
N PRO A 175 -5.01 -19.82 -11.61
CA PRO A 175 -4.81 -20.93 -10.71
C PRO A 175 -3.31 -21.11 -10.40
N THR A 176 -2.96 -21.22 -9.10
CA THR A 176 -1.59 -21.23 -8.64
C THR A 176 -1.34 -22.22 -7.51
N SER A 177 -0.10 -22.69 -7.40
CA SER A 177 0.46 -23.27 -6.19
C SER A 177 1.85 -22.70 -5.99
N PHE A 178 1.96 -21.64 -5.18
CA PHE A 178 3.23 -20.95 -5.00
C PHE A 178 4.33 -21.84 -4.39
N ASN A 179 3.97 -22.77 -3.50
CA ASN A 179 4.93 -23.70 -2.94
C ASN A 179 5.52 -24.63 -3.99
N LYS A 180 4.72 -25.07 -4.96
CA LYS A 180 5.13 -25.94 -6.07
C LYS A 180 5.66 -25.17 -7.28
N GLY A 181 5.61 -23.84 -7.27
CA GLY A 181 6.00 -23.01 -8.40
C GLY A 181 5.00 -22.96 -9.55
N ILE A 182 3.80 -23.54 -9.39
CA ILE A 182 2.78 -23.61 -10.44
C ILE A 182 2.13 -22.25 -10.61
N GLY A 183 2.02 -21.76 -11.85
CA GLY A 183 1.34 -20.52 -12.21
C GLY A 183 2.15 -19.23 -12.00
N LEU A 184 3.37 -19.30 -11.48
CA LEU A 184 4.21 -18.11 -11.25
C LEU A 184 4.51 -17.34 -12.55
N ASN A 185 4.78 -18.05 -13.65
CA ASN A 185 5.03 -17.42 -14.95
C ASN A 185 3.78 -16.69 -15.47
N TRP A 186 2.59 -17.24 -15.25
CA TRP A 186 1.34 -16.57 -15.64
C TRP A 186 1.11 -15.32 -14.82
N VAL A 187 1.44 -15.35 -13.51
CA VAL A 187 1.38 -14.15 -12.65
C VAL A 187 2.37 -13.10 -13.14
N LEU A 188 3.59 -13.49 -13.51
CA LEU A 188 4.61 -12.58 -14.02
C LEU A 188 4.18 -11.92 -15.34
N ASN A 189 3.63 -12.71 -16.27
CA ASN A 189 3.08 -12.20 -17.54
C ASN A 189 1.91 -11.23 -17.30
N ALA A 190 0.97 -11.59 -16.41
CA ALA A 190 -0.15 -10.72 -16.07
C ALA A 190 0.31 -9.39 -15.43
N ILE A 191 1.34 -9.42 -14.60
CA ILE A 191 1.97 -8.22 -14.04
C ILE A 191 2.52 -7.35 -15.18
N GLN A 192 3.34 -7.91 -16.07
CA GLN A 192 3.97 -7.16 -17.15
C GLN A 192 2.94 -6.55 -18.11
N GLU A 193 1.87 -7.27 -18.40
CA GLU A 193 0.80 -6.79 -19.28
C GLU A 193 -0.01 -5.65 -18.66
N LEU A 194 -0.41 -5.81 -17.39
CA LEU A 194 -1.22 -4.79 -16.70
C LEU A 194 -0.44 -3.54 -16.28
N PHE A 195 0.81 -3.71 -15.90
CA PHE A 195 1.62 -2.65 -15.33
C PHE A 195 2.71 -2.19 -16.29
N ASN A 196 2.29 -1.72 -17.47
CA ASN A 196 3.22 -1.18 -18.45
C ASN A 196 3.92 0.09 -17.92
N PRO A 197 5.26 0.15 -17.95
CA PRO A 197 6.02 1.29 -17.45
C PRO A 197 5.77 2.62 -18.19
N THR A 198 5.32 2.59 -19.45
CA THR A 198 5.18 3.81 -20.28
C THR A 198 4.19 4.83 -19.71
N SER A 199 3.14 4.39 -19.03
CA SER A 199 2.16 5.28 -18.39
C SER A 199 2.69 6.01 -17.15
N TRP A 200 3.84 5.59 -16.65
CA TRP A 200 4.45 6.14 -15.45
C TRP A 200 5.00 7.56 -15.62
N LEU A 201 5.52 7.89 -16.81
CA LEU A 201 6.13 9.21 -17.09
C LEU A 201 5.16 10.38 -16.83
N GLU A 202 3.86 10.18 -17.01
CA GLU A 202 2.87 11.24 -16.76
C GLU A 202 2.82 11.62 -15.27
N LYS A 203 2.95 10.65 -14.36
CA LYS A 203 2.92 10.90 -12.90
C LYS A 203 4.08 11.76 -12.43
N THR A 204 5.21 11.80 -13.15
CA THR A 204 6.41 12.54 -12.72
C THR A 204 6.34 14.03 -12.99
N LYS A 205 5.37 14.49 -13.78
CA LYS A 205 5.22 15.90 -14.19
C LYS A 205 4.44 16.74 -13.19
N ASP A 206 3.72 16.12 -12.29
CA ASP A 206 2.84 16.79 -11.33
C ASP A 206 3.62 17.32 -10.10
N VAL A 207 2.91 18.04 -9.22
CA VAL A 207 3.43 18.45 -7.92
C VAL A 207 3.82 17.20 -7.12
N PRO A 208 5.04 17.16 -6.53
CA PRO A 208 5.48 16.00 -5.78
C PRO A 208 4.63 15.77 -4.54
N ILE A 209 4.14 14.55 -4.39
CA ILE A 209 3.38 14.11 -3.22
C ILE A 209 3.90 12.77 -2.75
N LEU A 210 4.31 12.70 -1.48
CA LEU A 210 4.65 11.46 -0.78
C LEU A 210 3.57 11.16 0.26
N LYS A 211 2.95 9.99 0.19
CA LYS A 211 2.09 9.46 1.26
C LYS A 211 2.93 8.65 2.24
N ILE A 212 2.96 9.09 3.50
CA ILE A 212 3.79 8.48 4.54
C ILE A 212 3.08 7.25 5.11
N SER A 213 3.70 6.08 4.95
CA SER A 213 3.24 4.80 5.49
C SER A 213 4.12 4.27 6.61
N ARG A 214 5.33 4.81 6.77
CA ARG A 214 6.29 4.49 7.81
C ARG A 214 7.02 5.73 8.29
N SER A 215 7.42 5.74 9.55
CA SER A 215 8.44 6.65 10.06
C SER A 215 9.24 6.01 11.17
N PHE A 216 10.54 6.29 11.23
CA PHE A 216 11.43 5.63 12.18
C PHE A 216 12.67 6.45 12.50
N ASP A 217 13.21 6.19 13.67
CA ASP A 217 14.52 6.61 14.13
C ASP A 217 15.54 5.53 13.73
N ILE A 218 16.63 5.95 13.07
CA ILE A 218 17.71 5.06 12.61
C ILE A 218 18.92 5.07 13.55
N ASN A 219 18.88 5.89 14.59
CA ASN A 219 19.98 6.01 15.53
C ASN A 219 20.04 4.81 16.48
N LYS A 220 21.23 4.32 16.72
CA LYS A 220 21.43 3.24 17.68
C LYS A 220 21.45 3.81 19.11
N PRO A 221 20.95 3.06 20.10
CA PRO A 221 21.10 3.46 21.51
C PRO A 221 22.57 3.70 21.85
N GLY A 222 22.85 4.84 22.53
CA GLY A 222 24.21 5.21 22.95
C GLY A 222 25.08 5.88 21.88
N ILE A 223 24.50 6.28 20.74
CA ILE A 223 25.22 7.12 19.75
C ILE A 223 25.56 8.49 20.37
N ASP A 224 26.72 9.04 20.00
CA ASP A 224 27.11 10.39 20.41
C ASP A 224 26.13 11.40 19.80
N TRP A 225 25.81 12.47 20.54
CA TRP A 225 24.87 13.50 20.09
C TRP A 225 25.28 14.18 18.80
N SER A 226 26.61 14.29 18.54
CA SER A 226 27.17 14.85 17.31
C SER A 226 26.90 14.00 16.08
N ASP A 227 26.66 12.70 16.26
CA ASP A 227 26.46 11.72 15.18
C ASP A 227 24.97 11.39 14.98
N VAL A 228 24.07 11.98 15.79
CA VAL A 228 22.63 11.76 15.69
C VAL A 228 22.14 12.23 14.33
N LYS A 229 21.56 11.31 13.58
CA LYS A 229 20.90 11.57 12.29
C LYS A 229 19.45 11.93 12.53
N GLY A 230 18.94 12.82 11.73
CA GLY A 230 17.53 13.16 11.74
C GLY A 230 16.63 11.97 11.37
N GLY A 231 15.35 12.13 11.66
CA GLY A 231 14.37 11.06 11.45
C GLY A 231 14.12 10.73 9.99
N VAL A 232 13.66 9.50 9.74
CA VAL A 232 13.37 8.99 8.41
C VAL A 232 11.87 8.83 8.22
N ILE A 233 11.35 9.28 7.07
CA ILE A 233 9.99 9.04 6.61
C ILE A 233 10.02 8.09 5.42
N GLY A 234 9.12 7.12 5.40
CA GLY A 234 8.99 6.13 4.33
C GLY A 234 7.58 6.11 3.75
N GLY A 235 7.48 5.89 2.46
CA GLY A 235 6.20 5.83 1.78
C GLY A 235 6.32 5.75 0.27
N THR A 236 5.24 6.09 -0.40
CA THR A 236 5.16 6.11 -1.86
C THR A 236 5.07 7.54 -2.37
N ILE A 237 5.93 7.90 -3.30
CA ILE A 237 5.76 9.10 -4.10
C ILE A 237 4.65 8.82 -5.12
N VAL A 238 3.47 9.39 -4.91
CA VAL A 238 2.30 9.13 -5.75
C VAL A 238 2.25 10.03 -6.98
N SER A 239 2.95 11.17 -6.94
CA SER A 239 3.11 12.10 -8.07
C SER A 239 4.41 12.90 -7.95
N GLY A 240 4.89 13.42 -9.06
CA GLY A 240 6.06 14.31 -9.13
C GLY A 240 7.39 13.62 -8.83
N GLN A 241 8.34 14.41 -8.37
CA GLN A 241 9.68 13.96 -7.99
C GLN A 241 10.23 14.81 -6.84
N PHE A 242 11.04 14.22 -5.99
CA PHE A 242 11.79 14.90 -4.94
C PHE A 242 13.29 14.78 -5.19
N LYS A 243 14.04 15.81 -4.82
CA LYS A 243 15.52 15.84 -4.92
C LYS A 243 16.14 15.97 -3.54
N VAL A 244 17.31 15.41 -3.37
CA VAL A 244 18.13 15.70 -2.19
C VAL A 244 18.41 17.20 -2.14
N GLY A 245 18.17 17.82 -0.98
CA GLY A 245 18.25 19.27 -0.79
C GLY A 245 16.93 20.01 -0.89
N ASP A 246 15.83 19.39 -1.35
CA ASP A 246 14.52 20.03 -1.41
C ASP A 246 14.00 20.36 0.00
N MET A 247 13.40 21.55 0.13
CA MET A 247 12.62 21.91 1.31
C MET A 247 11.21 21.36 1.19
N ILE A 248 10.82 20.55 2.15
CA ILE A 248 9.54 19.83 2.17
C ILE A 248 8.70 20.19 3.39
N GLU A 249 7.40 20.04 3.25
CA GLU A 249 6.41 20.22 4.30
C GLU A 249 5.57 18.95 4.49
N LEU A 250 5.38 18.57 5.75
CA LEU A 250 4.52 17.47 6.15
C LEU A 250 3.26 18.02 6.83
N LYS A 251 2.09 17.65 6.35
CA LYS A 251 0.78 17.96 6.96
C LYS A 251 0.02 16.67 7.30
N PRO A 252 -0.73 16.61 8.41
CA PRO A 252 -0.99 17.67 9.40
C PRO A 252 0.23 18.04 10.27
N GLY A 253 1.29 17.23 10.30
CA GLY A 253 2.48 17.49 11.10
C GLY A 253 2.32 17.12 12.58
N ARG A 254 2.73 18.01 13.47
CA ARG A 254 2.63 17.85 14.93
C ARG A 254 1.23 18.19 15.39
N ILE A 255 0.61 17.31 16.18
CA ILE A 255 -0.69 17.60 16.81
C ILE A 255 -0.46 17.82 18.29
N ASN A 256 -0.77 19.01 18.78
CA ASN A 256 -0.72 19.31 20.19
C ASN A 256 -1.83 18.53 20.92
N LYS A 257 -1.44 17.63 21.83
CA LYS A 257 -2.39 16.75 22.54
C LYS A 257 -3.38 17.47 23.43
N LYS A 258 -3.06 18.69 23.90
CA LYS A 258 -3.94 19.48 24.79
C LYS A 258 -4.93 20.31 24.00
N THR A 259 -4.50 20.94 22.92
CA THR A 259 -5.33 21.89 22.13
C THR A 259 -5.93 21.25 20.89
N GLY A 260 -5.44 20.10 20.42
CA GLY A 260 -5.83 19.46 19.15
C GLY A 260 -5.30 20.20 17.91
N VAL A 261 -4.58 21.30 18.08
CA VAL A 261 -4.07 22.10 16.96
C VAL A 261 -2.93 21.38 16.26
N ALA A 262 -3.01 21.29 14.94
CA ALA A 262 -1.96 20.76 14.08
C ALA A 262 -1.00 21.88 13.63
N THR A 263 0.28 21.56 13.59
CA THR A 263 1.33 22.44 13.05
C THR A 263 2.17 21.63 12.07
N SER A 264 2.26 22.11 10.83
CA SER A 264 3.07 21.43 9.80
C SER A 264 4.53 21.32 10.21
N ILE A 265 5.22 20.31 9.68
CA ILE A 265 6.65 20.13 9.87
C ILE A 265 7.34 20.51 8.56
N LYS A 266 8.19 21.53 8.61
CA LYS A 266 9.05 21.91 7.49
C LYS A 266 10.46 21.39 7.73
N THR A 267 11.08 20.75 6.73
CA THR A 267 12.40 20.12 6.84
C THR A 267 13.06 20.04 5.46
N ILE A 268 14.31 19.61 5.44
CA ILE A 268 15.10 19.41 4.22
C ILE A 268 15.32 17.90 3.96
N ILE A 269 15.33 17.50 2.70
CA ILE A 269 15.68 16.13 2.28
C ILE A 269 17.21 15.98 2.33
N LYS A 270 17.69 15.10 3.20
CA LYS A 270 19.13 14.78 3.33
C LYS A 270 19.55 13.59 2.48
N SER A 271 18.66 12.63 2.30
CA SER A 271 18.90 11.43 1.48
C SER A 271 17.58 10.83 1.00
N ILE A 272 17.65 10.14 -0.13
CA ILE A 272 16.53 9.34 -0.66
C ILE A 272 17.08 7.95 -0.93
N GLN A 273 16.36 6.92 -0.48
CA GLN A 273 16.73 5.51 -0.67
C GLN A 273 15.55 4.66 -1.12
N THR A 274 15.81 3.66 -1.95
CA THR A 274 14.88 2.58 -2.25
C THR A 274 15.60 1.24 -2.15
N GLY A 275 15.13 0.36 -1.25
CA GLY A 275 15.89 -0.84 -0.89
C GLY A 275 17.28 -0.48 -0.37
N SER A 276 18.33 -0.94 -1.04
CA SER A 276 19.75 -0.63 -0.74
C SER A 276 20.32 0.48 -1.64
N THR A 277 19.55 1.04 -2.57
CA THR A 277 20.03 2.02 -3.55
C THR A 277 19.80 3.44 -3.05
N ASN A 278 20.86 4.26 -3.05
CA ASN A 278 20.78 5.70 -2.81
C ASN A 278 20.41 6.42 -4.10
N LEU A 279 19.49 7.39 -4.00
CA LEU A 279 18.99 8.19 -5.10
C LEU A 279 19.29 9.67 -4.87
N ASN A 280 19.69 10.40 -5.91
CA ASN A 280 19.71 11.87 -5.88
C ASN A 280 18.33 12.45 -6.14
N ILE A 281 17.52 11.76 -6.94
CA ILE A 281 16.15 12.13 -7.26
C ILE A 281 15.27 10.88 -7.06
N GLY A 282 14.21 11.01 -6.27
CA GLY A 282 13.16 10.03 -6.13
C GLY A 282 11.94 10.43 -6.95
N TYR A 283 11.45 9.56 -7.81
CA TYR A 283 10.33 9.79 -8.71
C TYR A 283 9.05 9.12 -8.20
N ALA A 284 7.91 9.57 -8.74
CA ALA A 284 6.64 8.87 -8.53
C ALA A 284 6.76 7.39 -8.86
N GLY A 285 6.18 6.52 -8.06
CA GLY A 285 6.24 5.06 -8.20
C GLY A 285 6.58 4.39 -6.89
N GLY A 286 7.53 3.49 -6.90
CA GLY A 286 7.88 2.59 -5.80
C GLY A 286 8.04 3.23 -4.41
N LEU A 287 8.36 2.38 -3.46
CA LEU A 287 8.56 2.80 -2.08
C LEU A 287 9.94 3.43 -1.90
N VAL A 288 9.95 4.54 -1.17
CA VAL A 288 11.18 5.28 -0.83
C VAL A 288 11.26 5.55 0.67
N ALA A 289 12.49 5.68 1.16
CA ALA A 289 12.80 6.21 2.48
C ALA A 289 13.53 7.55 2.29
N ILE A 290 13.06 8.59 2.94
CA ILE A 290 13.63 9.94 2.90
C ILE A 290 14.20 10.28 4.26
N GLY A 291 15.52 10.46 4.34
CA GLY A 291 16.20 10.98 5.51
C GLY A 291 16.03 12.50 5.57
N THR A 292 15.73 13.02 6.75
CA THR A 292 15.39 14.42 7.00
C THR A 292 16.15 14.98 8.20
N ASP A 293 15.95 16.27 8.53
CA ASP A 293 16.40 16.88 9.78
C ASP A 293 15.31 16.88 10.88
N ILE A 294 14.22 16.13 10.70
CA ILE A 294 13.18 15.99 11.74
C ILE A 294 13.78 15.33 12.98
N ASP A 295 13.41 15.81 14.17
CA ASP A 295 13.81 15.18 15.42
C ASP A 295 13.46 13.67 15.39
N PRO A 296 14.43 12.76 15.61
CA PRO A 296 14.19 11.31 15.59
C PRO A 296 13.05 10.86 16.51
N PHE A 297 12.83 11.56 17.63
CA PHE A 297 11.73 11.28 18.53
C PHE A 297 10.36 11.43 17.84
N GLU A 298 10.21 12.35 16.88
CA GLU A 298 8.95 12.56 16.17
C GLU A 298 8.69 11.51 15.10
N THR A 299 9.73 10.89 14.56
CA THR A 299 9.61 9.84 13.55
C THR A 299 9.53 8.44 14.14
N LYS A 300 9.91 8.28 15.42
CA LYS A 300 9.93 7.00 16.12
C LYS A 300 8.54 6.36 16.17
N ASP A 301 8.50 5.02 16.06
CA ASP A 301 7.30 4.20 16.22
C ASP A 301 6.14 4.58 15.27
N ASP A 302 6.46 4.94 14.02
CA ASP A 302 5.48 5.27 12.98
C ASP A 302 4.59 6.49 13.32
N ARG A 303 5.07 7.45 14.12
CA ARG A 303 4.27 8.61 14.59
C ARG A 303 3.80 9.52 13.45
N LEU A 304 4.54 9.59 12.35
CA LEU A 304 4.20 10.41 11.18
C LEU A 304 3.39 9.67 10.12
N VAL A 305 2.98 8.42 10.37
CA VAL A 305 2.09 7.68 9.45
C VAL A 305 0.77 8.43 9.30
N GLY A 306 0.29 8.55 8.06
CA GLY A 306 -0.90 9.30 7.71
C GLY A 306 -0.66 10.77 7.40
N ASN A 307 0.58 11.25 7.54
CA ASN A 307 0.96 12.55 6.97
C ASN A 307 1.15 12.43 5.46
N VAL A 308 0.93 13.56 4.80
CA VAL A 308 1.27 13.79 3.39
C VAL A 308 2.46 14.75 3.36
N CYS A 309 3.41 14.50 2.50
CA CYS A 309 4.58 15.35 2.31
C CYS A 309 4.61 15.89 0.88
N SER A 310 4.97 17.16 0.72
CA SER A 310 5.18 17.82 -0.56
C SER A 310 6.23 18.94 -0.42
N ILE A 311 6.50 19.65 -1.50
CA ILE A 311 7.26 20.90 -1.46
C ILE A 311 6.48 21.91 -0.58
N VAL A 312 7.21 22.75 0.12
CA VAL A 312 6.63 23.77 1.02
C VAL A 312 5.53 24.56 0.32
N ASP A 313 4.43 24.80 1.04
CA ASP A 313 3.25 25.56 0.61
C ASP A 313 2.46 24.95 -0.58
N SER A 314 2.71 23.67 -0.92
CA SER A 314 1.99 22.97 -2.00
C SER A 314 0.84 22.08 -1.52
N LEU A 315 0.74 21.84 -0.20
CA LEU A 315 -0.31 20.99 0.37
C LEU A 315 -1.56 21.78 0.76
N PRO A 316 -2.76 21.17 0.66
CA PRO A 316 -3.98 21.74 1.21
C PRO A 316 -3.86 22.05 2.70
N GLU A 317 -4.73 22.93 3.19
CA GLU A 317 -4.83 23.19 4.61
C GLU A 317 -5.30 21.95 5.38
N THR A 318 -4.83 21.86 6.62
CA THR A 318 -5.24 20.81 7.55
C THR A 318 -6.65 21.12 8.09
N ILE A 319 -7.53 20.13 8.03
CA ILE A 319 -8.93 20.27 8.43
C ILE A 319 -9.27 19.33 9.60
N SER A 320 -10.18 19.81 10.46
CA SER A 320 -10.76 19.05 11.58
C SER A 320 -12.20 18.61 11.30
N GLU A 321 -12.81 19.15 10.26
CA GLU A 321 -14.17 18.81 9.83
C GLU A 321 -14.21 18.64 8.31
N ILE A 322 -15.02 17.71 7.84
CA ILE A 322 -15.23 17.48 6.41
C ILE A 322 -16.67 17.09 6.13
N SER A 323 -17.23 17.58 5.04
CA SER A 323 -18.54 17.19 4.53
C SER A 323 -18.42 16.66 3.11
N PHE A 324 -19.13 15.58 2.82
CA PHE A 324 -19.24 14.97 1.50
C PHE A 324 -20.48 14.08 1.44
N ASN A 325 -20.96 13.81 0.22
CA ASN A 325 -22.03 12.84 0.00
C ASN A 325 -21.45 11.42 0.14
N ILE A 326 -22.18 10.56 0.83
CA ILE A 326 -21.79 9.17 1.07
C ILE A 326 -22.53 8.27 0.11
N GLU A 327 -21.81 7.48 -0.69
CA GLU A 327 -22.36 6.30 -1.34
C GLU A 327 -22.32 5.15 -0.34
N TRP A 328 -23.48 4.77 0.18
CA TRP A 328 -23.62 3.70 1.15
C TRP A 328 -23.55 2.33 0.47
N ILE A 329 -22.73 1.44 1.02
CA ILE A 329 -22.70 0.02 0.65
C ILE A 329 -23.64 -0.77 1.56
N ASP A 330 -23.56 -0.46 2.85
CA ASP A 330 -24.36 -1.06 3.91
C ASP A 330 -24.62 0.03 4.95
N LYS A 331 -25.73 0.77 4.76
CA LYS A 331 -26.08 1.86 5.67
C LYS A 331 -26.52 1.30 7.02
N PRO A 332 -25.76 1.56 8.09
CA PRO A 332 -26.13 1.06 9.41
C PRO A 332 -27.35 1.79 9.96
N GLU A 333 -28.10 1.13 10.85
CA GLU A 333 -29.22 1.75 11.55
C GLU A 333 -28.75 2.91 12.45
N LYS A 334 -27.58 2.76 13.07
CA LYS A 334 -26.97 3.78 13.92
C LYS A 334 -25.59 4.19 13.41
N LEU A 335 -25.37 5.47 13.30
CA LEU A 335 -24.11 6.08 12.82
C LEU A 335 -23.18 6.38 14.01
N GLU A 336 -22.82 5.34 14.76
CA GLU A 336 -21.95 5.41 15.93
C GLU A 336 -20.60 4.74 15.63
N ASN A 337 -19.55 5.08 16.37
CA ASN A 337 -18.20 4.50 16.24
C ASN A 337 -17.66 4.55 14.81
N LEU A 338 -17.88 5.68 14.15
CA LEU A 338 -17.43 5.89 12.77
C LEU A 338 -15.94 6.20 12.71
N SER A 339 -15.33 5.82 11.61
CA SER A 339 -13.96 6.19 11.25
C SER A 339 -13.89 6.48 9.76
N LEU A 340 -13.06 7.43 9.38
CA LEU A 340 -12.74 7.72 7.99
C LEU A 340 -11.33 7.21 7.69
N LEU A 341 -11.20 6.40 6.65
CA LEU A 341 -9.91 6.06 6.08
C LEU A 341 -9.55 7.13 5.04
N ILE A 342 -8.52 7.91 5.34
CA ILE A 342 -8.03 9.00 4.50
C ILE A 342 -6.56 8.72 4.22
N GLY A 343 -6.21 8.49 2.97
CA GLY A 343 -4.86 8.08 2.59
C GLY A 343 -4.40 6.81 3.31
N THR A 344 -3.29 6.89 4.04
CA THR A 344 -2.71 5.74 4.76
C THR A 344 -3.22 5.60 6.19
N ARG A 345 -4.13 6.48 6.66
CA ARG A 345 -4.55 6.53 8.06
C ARG A 345 -6.06 6.44 8.24
N MET A 346 -6.47 5.64 9.19
CA MET A 346 -7.82 5.66 9.73
C MET A 346 -7.91 6.67 10.89
N CYS A 347 -8.89 7.58 10.81
CA CYS A 347 -9.19 8.59 11.81
C CYS A 347 -10.60 8.37 12.33
N LYS A 348 -10.78 8.29 13.64
CA LYS A 348 -12.12 8.28 14.25
C LYS A 348 -12.84 9.59 13.91
N ALA A 349 -14.14 9.48 13.65
CA ALA A 349 -14.95 10.61 13.27
C ALA A 349 -16.36 10.48 13.84
N GLU A 350 -16.98 11.62 14.12
CA GLU A 350 -18.37 11.72 14.56
C GLU A 350 -19.17 12.47 13.48
N LEU A 351 -20.31 11.94 13.07
CA LEU A 351 -21.18 12.62 12.12
C LEU A 351 -22.16 13.51 12.87
N VAL A 352 -22.02 14.82 12.70
CA VAL A 352 -22.84 15.86 13.33
C VAL A 352 -23.30 16.84 12.28
N ASN A 353 -24.62 17.02 12.09
CA ASN A 353 -25.21 17.94 11.11
C ASN A 353 -24.62 17.80 9.70
N ASP A 354 -24.57 16.56 9.20
CA ASP A 354 -24.01 16.19 7.88
C ASP A 354 -22.50 16.55 7.67
N LYS A 355 -21.79 16.77 8.78
CA LYS A 355 -20.34 16.95 8.78
C LYS A 355 -19.66 15.93 9.66
N PHE A 356 -18.57 15.37 9.17
CA PHE A 356 -17.70 14.53 9.98
C PHE A 356 -16.72 15.42 10.77
N LYS A 357 -16.81 15.34 12.10
CA LYS A 357 -15.79 15.89 13.01
C LYS A 357 -14.72 14.83 13.22
N LEU A 358 -13.50 15.16 12.88
CA LEU A 358 -12.35 14.26 12.98
C LEU A 358 -11.76 14.33 14.40
N GLU A 359 -11.45 13.17 14.99
CA GLU A 359 -10.71 13.12 16.27
C GLU A 359 -9.34 13.80 16.18
N LYS A 360 -8.72 13.74 15.00
CA LYS A 360 -7.42 14.37 14.71
C LYS A 360 -7.49 15.12 13.40
N PRO A 361 -6.88 16.32 13.33
CA PRO A 361 -6.78 17.05 12.07
C PRO A 361 -6.07 16.23 10.99
N MET A 362 -6.51 16.36 9.74
CA MET A 362 -5.99 15.63 8.59
C MET A 362 -5.73 16.58 7.41
N CYS A 363 -4.70 16.29 6.63
CA CYS A 363 -4.49 16.89 5.31
C CYS A 363 -5.16 15.97 4.28
N VAL A 364 -6.17 16.50 3.58
CA VAL A 364 -6.97 15.73 2.60
C VAL A 364 -6.69 16.26 1.20
N LEU A 365 -6.13 15.41 0.34
CA LEU A 365 -5.87 15.77 -1.05
C LEU A 365 -7.19 15.82 -1.84
N LYS A 366 -7.27 16.67 -2.87
CA LYS A 366 -8.48 16.80 -3.72
C LYS A 366 -8.92 15.48 -4.36
N SER A 367 -7.94 14.67 -4.79
CA SER A 367 -8.17 13.37 -5.41
C SER A 367 -8.32 12.22 -4.40
N GLU A 368 -8.31 12.51 -3.09
CA GLU A 368 -8.33 11.46 -2.08
C GLU A 368 -9.70 10.78 -2.00
N GLN A 369 -9.69 9.47 -2.12
CA GLN A 369 -10.84 8.66 -1.78
C GLN A 369 -10.94 8.56 -0.26
N ILE A 370 -12.15 8.74 0.27
CA ILE A 370 -12.42 8.62 1.70
C ILE A 370 -13.39 7.46 1.91
N ILE A 371 -12.92 6.46 2.62
CA ILE A 371 -13.74 5.27 2.93
C ILE A 371 -14.33 5.46 4.33
N VAL A 372 -15.65 5.28 4.44
CA VAL A 372 -16.38 5.34 5.70
C VAL A 372 -16.43 3.94 6.31
N CYS A 373 -15.95 3.83 7.53
CA CYS A 373 -15.92 2.58 8.27
C CYS A 373 -16.67 2.72 9.60
N GLN A 374 -17.17 1.60 10.11
CA GLN A 374 -17.76 1.50 11.44
C GLN A 374 -17.07 0.41 12.24
N ASP A 375 -16.79 0.69 13.51
CA ASP A 375 -16.34 -0.31 14.46
C ASP A 375 -17.54 -0.99 15.13
N ILE A 376 -17.70 -2.29 14.87
CA ILE A 376 -18.74 -3.11 15.46
C ILE A 376 -18.07 -4.18 16.32
N ASN A 377 -18.11 -4.01 17.63
CA ASN A 377 -17.50 -4.94 18.61
C ASN A 377 -16.02 -5.22 18.36
N GLY A 378 -15.23 -4.19 18.00
CA GLY A 378 -13.81 -4.32 17.70
C GLY A 378 -13.49 -4.79 16.27
N VAL A 379 -14.51 -5.00 15.42
CA VAL A 379 -14.35 -5.35 14.02
C VAL A 379 -14.66 -4.14 13.14
N ILE A 380 -13.70 -3.73 12.35
CA ILE A 380 -13.88 -2.64 11.39
C ILE A 380 -14.61 -3.16 10.15
N LYS A 381 -15.74 -2.55 9.87
CA LYS A 381 -16.56 -2.81 8.69
C LYS A 381 -16.57 -1.60 7.78
N VAL A 382 -16.30 -1.81 6.50
CA VAL A 382 -16.46 -0.77 5.47
C VAL A 382 -17.96 -0.64 5.16
N ILE A 383 -18.49 0.59 5.26
CA ILE A 383 -19.94 0.86 5.12
C ILE A 383 -20.29 1.86 4.02
N GLY A 384 -19.32 2.64 3.53
CA GLY A 384 -19.55 3.61 2.46
C GLY A 384 -18.27 4.27 1.97
N VAL A 385 -18.42 5.14 0.99
CA VAL A 385 -17.33 5.93 0.39
C VAL A 385 -17.80 7.34 0.05
N LYS A 386 -16.87 8.28 0.00
CA LYS A 386 -17.10 9.61 -0.55
C LYS A 386 -17.47 9.49 -2.02
N GLN A 387 -18.60 10.07 -2.40
CA GLN A 387 -19.08 10.21 -3.76
C GLN A 387 -18.24 11.19 -4.57
#